data_0e5b5529812cac55bec304b8cf492d51
#
_entry.id   0e5b5529812cac55bec304b8cf492d51
#
_cell.length_a   1.000
_cell.length_b   1.000
_cell.length_c   1.000
_cell.angle_alpha   90.00
_cell.angle_beta   90.00
_cell.angle_gamma   90.00
#
_symmetry.space_group_name_H-M   'P 1'
#
loop_
_entity.id
_entity.type
_entity.pdbx_description
1 polymer ?
#
loop_
_entity_poly.entity_id
_entity_poly.type
_entity_poly.pdbx_seq_one_letter_code
_entity_poly.pdbx_strand_id
1 'polypeptide(L)'
;MNEEILINITPQETRVALIQQGAVQELQIERTRQRGIVGNIYLAKVVRVLPGMQSAFIEIGLERTAFMHVADITQNNPQAQIEKLLFEGQTILVQVLKDPLGTKGARLTTQLSIAGRNLVYLPPVSSDITNEKYIGVSQRIDQLEEREAIKARLAGLMPEDEKGGIIVRTSAQDATDTELQHDMRYLRTTWENIHEAVNHKAAPSLLYQDLSLAERVLRDVAGEETSQIRVDSSENFDKLNAFAAQYMPNLLGKLTLHRGERALFDLFDVDAEINKALGDRKSVV
;
A
#
# COMPACT_ATOMS: atom_id res chain seq x y z
N MET A 1 -12.43 -14.77 -19.70
CA MET A 1 -11.07 -15.18 -20.13
C MET A 1 -10.42 -15.86 -18.95
N ASN A 2 -9.69 -16.98 -19.12
CA ASN A 2 -9.01 -17.63 -17.99
C ASN A 2 -7.69 -16.92 -17.75
N GLU A 3 -7.63 -16.17 -16.66
CA GLU A 3 -6.42 -15.56 -16.14
C GLU A 3 -5.87 -16.42 -15.01
N GLU A 4 -4.56 -16.70 -15.02
CA GLU A 4 -3.84 -17.35 -13.93
C GLU A 4 -2.73 -16.45 -13.42
N ILE A 5 -2.54 -16.43 -12.11
CA ILE A 5 -1.46 -15.69 -11.44
C ILE A 5 -0.48 -16.69 -10.86
N LEU A 6 0.78 -16.58 -11.26
CA LEU A 6 1.87 -17.41 -10.75
C LEU A 6 2.75 -16.58 -9.83
N ILE A 7 2.96 -17.03 -8.60
CA ILE A 7 3.76 -16.34 -7.58
C ILE A 7 4.93 -17.25 -7.19
N ASN A 8 6.12 -16.87 -7.64
CA ASN A 8 7.36 -17.52 -7.31
C ASN A 8 8.12 -16.71 -6.24
N ILE A 9 8.43 -17.33 -5.12
CA ILE A 9 9.06 -16.65 -3.98
C ILE A 9 10.34 -17.34 -3.58
N THR A 10 11.44 -16.64 -3.68
CA THR A 10 12.76 -17.04 -3.19
C THR A 10 13.21 -16.10 -2.07
N PRO A 11 14.26 -16.45 -1.30
CA PRO A 11 14.83 -15.53 -0.31
C PRO A 11 15.35 -14.21 -0.90
N GLN A 12 15.68 -14.19 -2.19
CA GLN A 12 16.27 -13.05 -2.89
C GLN A 12 15.22 -12.15 -3.53
N GLU A 13 14.14 -12.74 -4.05
CA GLU A 13 13.12 -11.98 -4.80
C GLU A 13 11.77 -12.71 -4.82
N THR A 14 10.72 -11.92 -5.00
CA THR A 14 9.38 -12.37 -5.36
C THR A 14 9.14 -12.01 -6.82
N ARG A 15 8.73 -12.99 -7.63
CA ARG A 15 8.34 -12.82 -9.02
C ARG A 15 6.87 -13.20 -9.19
N VAL A 16 6.13 -12.38 -9.91
CA VAL A 16 4.72 -12.63 -10.22
C VAL A 16 4.52 -12.55 -11.72
N ALA A 17 3.99 -13.60 -12.31
CA ALA A 17 3.62 -13.65 -13.71
C ALA A 17 2.10 -13.74 -13.86
N LEU A 18 1.54 -12.89 -14.71
CA LEU A 18 0.16 -12.93 -15.15
C LEU A 18 0.07 -13.71 -16.47
N ILE A 19 -0.68 -14.78 -16.46
CA ILE A 19 -0.87 -15.65 -17.62
C ILE A 19 -2.29 -15.49 -18.14
N GLN A 20 -2.42 -15.18 -19.44
CA GLN A 20 -3.71 -15.19 -20.13
C GLN A 20 -3.59 -16.02 -21.40
N GLN A 21 -4.54 -16.93 -21.60
CA GLN A 21 -4.57 -17.84 -22.76
C GLN A 21 -3.26 -18.64 -22.96
N GLY A 22 -2.58 -18.99 -21.83
CA GLY A 22 -1.32 -19.72 -21.85
C GLY A 22 -0.07 -18.90 -22.17
N ALA A 23 -0.18 -17.58 -22.34
CA ALA A 23 0.95 -16.67 -22.58
C ALA A 23 1.18 -15.72 -21.42
N VAL A 24 2.45 -15.40 -21.16
CA VAL A 24 2.85 -14.39 -20.15
C VAL A 24 2.46 -13.01 -20.68
N GLN A 25 1.59 -12.32 -19.96
CA GLN A 25 1.15 -10.94 -20.30
C GLN A 25 1.94 -9.90 -19.53
N GLU A 26 2.20 -10.18 -18.26
CA GLU A 26 2.90 -9.25 -17.38
C GLU A 26 3.82 -10.03 -16.43
N LEU A 27 4.98 -9.44 -16.13
CA LEU A 27 5.91 -9.94 -15.13
C LEU A 27 6.29 -8.80 -14.19
N GLN A 28 6.09 -9.04 -12.91
CA GLN A 28 6.53 -8.14 -11.84
C GLN A 28 7.59 -8.81 -10.98
N ILE A 29 8.63 -8.06 -10.60
CA ILE A 29 9.74 -8.56 -9.78
C ILE A 29 10.02 -7.59 -8.63
N GLU A 30 10.03 -8.09 -7.40
CA GLU A 30 10.45 -7.33 -6.22
C GLU A 30 11.63 -8.04 -5.55
N ARG A 31 12.79 -7.40 -5.53
CA ARG A 31 13.99 -7.92 -4.88
C ARG A 31 13.99 -7.60 -3.40
N THR A 32 14.20 -8.61 -2.54
CA THR A 32 14.17 -8.46 -1.08
C THR A 32 15.10 -7.35 -0.58
N ARG A 33 16.32 -7.26 -1.14
CA ARG A 33 17.31 -6.24 -0.75
C ARG A 33 17.00 -4.84 -1.26
N GLN A 34 16.10 -4.70 -2.23
CA GLN A 34 15.71 -3.42 -2.84
C GLN A 34 14.28 -3.03 -2.47
N ARG A 35 13.62 -3.83 -1.63
CA ARG A 35 12.31 -3.48 -1.12
C ARG A 35 12.43 -2.23 -0.27
N GLY A 36 11.75 -1.17 -0.70
CA GLY A 36 11.65 0.09 0.01
C GLY A 36 10.78 -0.01 1.26
N ILE A 37 10.79 1.07 2.01
CA ILE A 37 9.94 1.25 3.20
C ILE A 37 8.87 2.32 2.99
N VAL A 38 8.74 2.84 1.78
CA VAL A 38 7.67 3.80 1.42
C VAL A 38 6.31 3.18 1.75
N GLY A 39 5.43 3.98 2.36
CA GLY A 39 4.13 3.52 2.83
C GLY A 39 4.11 2.96 4.25
N ASN A 40 5.24 2.49 4.79
CA ASN A 40 5.32 2.01 6.15
C ASN A 40 4.96 3.09 7.17
N ILE A 41 4.23 2.71 8.23
CA ILE A 41 3.81 3.61 9.31
C ILE A 41 4.55 3.21 10.59
N TYR A 42 5.13 4.20 11.25
CA TYR A 42 5.90 4.04 12.49
C TYR A 42 5.33 4.88 13.61
N LEU A 43 5.40 4.35 14.83
CA LEU A 43 5.41 5.15 16.03
C LEU A 43 6.84 5.63 16.22
N ALA A 44 7.07 6.94 16.13
CA ALA A 44 8.39 7.53 16.00
C ALA A 44 8.67 8.51 17.13
N LYS A 45 9.95 8.85 17.34
CA LYS A 45 10.39 9.80 18.35
C LYS A 45 11.10 10.98 17.70
N VAL A 46 10.68 12.19 18.03
CA VAL A 46 11.37 13.41 17.58
C VAL A 46 12.72 13.53 18.32
N VAL A 47 13.80 13.51 17.54
CA VAL A 47 15.17 13.59 18.09
C VAL A 47 15.63 15.03 18.20
N ARG A 48 15.38 15.83 17.15
CA ARG A 48 15.81 17.21 17.08
C ARG A 48 14.91 18.04 16.19
N VAL A 49 14.59 19.25 16.63
CA VAL A 49 13.86 20.25 15.82
C VAL A 49 14.86 21.30 15.33
N LEU A 50 14.75 21.67 14.07
CA LEU A 50 15.61 22.63 13.37
C LEU A 50 14.79 23.80 12.82
N PRO A 51 14.49 24.83 13.61
CA PRO A 51 13.65 25.96 13.20
C PRO A 51 14.18 26.68 11.96
N GLY A 52 15.49 26.86 11.85
CA GLY A 52 16.11 27.54 10.70
C GLY A 52 15.93 26.83 9.37
N MET A 53 15.62 25.53 9.38
CA MET A 53 15.33 24.70 8.20
C MET A 53 13.87 24.29 8.12
N GLN A 54 13.04 24.71 9.05
CA GLN A 54 11.64 24.31 9.20
C GLN A 54 11.45 22.79 9.11
N SER A 55 12.30 22.03 9.81
CA SER A 55 12.42 20.58 9.71
C SER A 55 12.73 19.92 11.03
N ALA A 56 12.52 18.61 11.12
CA ALA A 56 12.88 17.81 12.29
C ALA A 56 13.56 16.49 11.88
N PHE A 57 14.49 16.04 12.71
CA PHE A 57 15.04 14.69 12.67
C PHE A 57 14.22 13.78 13.58
N ILE A 58 13.87 12.60 13.07
CA ILE A 58 12.92 11.69 13.67
C ILE A 58 13.48 10.28 13.65
N GLU A 59 13.49 9.63 14.79
CA GLU A 59 13.89 8.23 14.93
C GLU A 59 12.69 7.31 14.68
N ILE A 60 12.89 6.36 13.77
CA ILE A 60 11.91 5.35 13.40
C ILE A 60 12.43 3.91 13.62
N GLY A 61 13.57 3.76 14.30
CA GLY A 61 14.20 2.48 14.59
C GLY A 61 15.09 1.94 13.45
N LEU A 62 15.48 2.78 12.51
CA LEU A 62 16.45 2.45 11.45
C LEU A 62 17.84 2.99 11.79
N GLU A 63 18.86 2.46 11.12
CA GLU A 63 20.25 2.91 11.29
C GLU A 63 20.44 4.44 11.12
N ARG A 64 19.65 5.02 10.20
CA ARG A 64 19.69 6.46 9.91
C ARG A 64 18.42 7.15 10.37
N THR A 65 18.63 8.27 11.06
CA THR A 65 17.53 9.17 11.46
C THR A 65 16.79 9.69 10.24
N ALA A 66 15.48 9.61 10.28
CA ALA A 66 14.61 10.12 9.24
C ALA A 66 14.42 11.64 9.34
N PHE A 67 13.83 12.23 8.33
CA PHE A 67 13.66 13.67 8.16
C PHE A 67 12.20 14.00 7.82
N MET A 68 11.68 15.08 8.42
CA MET A 68 10.35 15.61 8.13
C MET A 68 10.41 17.14 8.04
N HIS A 69 9.80 17.70 7.00
CA HIS A 69 9.67 19.15 6.82
C HIS A 69 8.29 19.62 7.31
N VAL A 70 8.16 20.89 7.71
CA VAL A 70 6.90 21.44 8.22
C VAL A 70 5.73 21.26 7.24
N ALA A 71 5.98 21.33 5.94
CA ALA A 71 4.97 21.09 4.91
C ALA A 71 4.45 19.62 4.89
N ASP A 72 5.19 18.69 5.44
CA ASP A 72 4.78 17.28 5.56
C ASP A 72 3.91 17.02 6.80
N ILE A 73 3.74 18.05 7.65
CA ILE A 73 2.89 18.02 8.85
C ILE A 73 1.55 18.71 8.56
N THR A 74 1.60 19.92 7.99
CA THR A 74 0.40 20.75 7.77
C THR A 74 0.39 21.24 6.33
N GLN A 75 -0.49 20.69 5.49
CA GLN A 75 -0.63 21.14 4.09
C GLN A 75 -1.31 22.51 3.98
N ASN A 76 -2.17 22.87 4.94
CA ASN A 76 -3.07 24.00 4.83
C ASN A 76 -2.61 25.25 5.57
N ASN A 77 -1.42 25.25 6.20
CA ASN A 77 -0.89 26.42 6.92
C ASN A 77 0.53 26.78 6.47
N PRO A 78 0.68 27.64 5.44
CA PRO A 78 1.99 28.08 4.96
C PRO A 78 2.82 28.84 5.98
N GLN A 79 2.18 29.37 7.04
CA GLN A 79 2.85 30.12 8.13
C GLN A 79 3.15 29.28 9.36
N ALA A 80 2.89 27.96 9.29
CA ALA A 80 3.21 27.05 10.39
C ALA A 80 4.72 27.02 10.63
N GLN A 81 5.11 27.09 11.88
CA GLN A 81 6.51 26.98 12.34
C GLN A 81 6.73 25.64 13.01
N ILE A 82 7.76 24.93 12.60
CA ILE A 82 8.03 23.55 13.05
C ILE A 82 8.15 23.45 14.57
N GLU A 83 8.77 24.45 15.22
CA GLU A 83 8.96 24.52 16.67
C GLU A 83 7.66 24.74 17.47
N LYS A 84 6.56 25.11 16.79
CA LYS A 84 5.23 25.19 17.40
C LYS A 84 4.45 23.90 17.28
N LEU A 85 4.88 23.00 16.38
CA LEU A 85 4.20 21.73 16.06
C LEU A 85 4.88 20.54 16.70
N LEU A 86 6.21 20.59 16.83
CA LEU A 86 7.02 19.49 17.35
C LEU A 86 8.00 19.95 18.39
N PHE A 87 8.26 19.07 19.36
CA PHE A 87 9.31 19.25 20.37
C PHE A 87 10.15 17.98 20.54
N GLU A 88 11.39 18.14 20.97
CA GLU A 88 12.33 17.03 21.18
C GLU A 88 11.79 16.05 22.24
N GLY A 89 11.89 14.75 21.97
CA GLY A 89 11.37 13.69 22.81
C GLY A 89 9.89 13.34 22.56
N GLN A 90 9.17 14.11 21.77
CA GLN A 90 7.77 13.84 21.43
C GLN A 90 7.63 12.52 20.64
N THR A 91 6.61 11.73 21.00
CA THR A 91 6.20 10.56 20.23
C THR A 91 5.14 10.96 19.22
N ILE A 92 5.33 10.59 17.95
CA ILE A 92 4.42 10.93 16.86
C ILE A 92 4.21 9.73 15.93
N LEU A 93 3.06 9.71 15.29
CA LEU A 93 2.73 8.73 14.25
C LEU A 93 3.14 9.30 12.88
N VAL A 94 3.95 8.55 12.12
CA VAL A 94 4.50 9.00 10.85
C VAL A 94 4.46 7.92 9.79
N GLN A 95 4.37 8.34 8.53
CA GLN A 95 4.47 7.47 7.36
C GLN A 95 5.67 7.85 6.50
N VAL A 96 6.31 6.87 5.89
CA VAL A 96 7.43 7.09 4.99
C VAL A 96 6.92 7.53 3.61
N LEU A 97 7.34 8.71 3.15
CA LEU A 97 7.07 9.25 1.82
C LEU A 97 8.12 8.86 0.78
N LYS A 98 9.39 8.80 1.21
CA LYS A 98 10.52 8.43 0.34
C LYS A 98 11.53 7.60 1.10
N ASP A 99 12.09 6.62 0.42
CA ASP A 99 13.15 5.78 0.94
C ASP A 99 14.41 6.57 1.28
N PRO A 100 15.24 6.06 2.21
CA PRO A 100 16.59 6.58 2.40
C PRO A 100 17.37 6.53 1.09
N LEU A 101 18.08 7.61 0.78
CA LEU A 101 18.88 7.69 -0.43
C LEU A 101 20.30 8.21 -0.13
N GLY A 102 21.32 7.43 -0.47
CA GLY A 102 22.73 7.76 -0.22
C GLY A 102 22.97 7.99 1.28
N THR A 103 23.35 9.22 1.66
CA THR A 103 23.58 9.62 3.06
C THR A 103 22.35 10.17 3.77
N LYS A 104 21.23 10.37 3.05
CA LYS A 104 19.99 10.96 3.59
C LYS A 104 19.08 9.86 4.17
N GLY A 105 18.50 10.12 5.34
CA GLY A 105 17.46 9.28 5.92
C GLY A 105 16.12 9.37 5.16
N ALA A 106 15.17 8.52 5.53
CA ALA A 106 13.84 8.51 4.95
C ALA A 106 13.13 9.86 5.13
N ARG A 107 12.29 10.26 4.16
CA ARG A 107 11.38 11.40 4.33
C ARG A 107 10.06 10.93 4.89
N LEU A 108 9.56 11.63 5.89
CA LEU A 108 8.35 11.29 6.63
C LEU A 108 7.25 12.34 6.47
N THR A 109 6.02 11.92 6.78
CA THR A 109 4.83 12.78 6.91
C THR A 109 3.97 12.33 8.08
N THR A 110 3.21 13.23 8.67
CA THR A 110 2.12 12.91 9.60
C THR A 110 0.78 12.73 8.90
N GLN A 111 0.72 13.00 7.59
CA GLN A 111 -0.48 12.80 6.79
C GLN A 111 -0.52 11.37 6.29
N LEU A 112 -1.14 10.52 7.10
CA LEU A 112 -1.22 9.10 6.81
C LEU A 112 -2.18 8.81 5.68
N SER A 113 -1.84 7.81 4.87
CA SER A 113 -2.71 7.28 3.82
C SER A 113 -2.56 5.77 3.73
N ILE A 114 -3.67 5.05 3.67
CA ILE A 114 -3.70 3.60 3.51
C ILE A 114 -4.38 3.29 2.18
N ALA A 115 -3.65 2.61 1.29
CA ALA A 115 -4.15 2.30 -0.04
C ALA A 115 -4.90 0.97 -0.05
N GLY A 116 -6.16 1.01 -0.50
CA GLY A 116 -6.94 -0.13 -0.93
C GLY A 116 -6.86 -0.35 -2.45
N ARG A 117 -7.71 -1.23 -2.98
CA ARG A 117 -7.82 -1.48 -4.43
C ARG A 117 -8.42 -0.27 -5.15
N ASN A 118 -9.57 0.20 -4.69
CA ASN A 118 -10.38 1.24 -5.32
C ASN A 118 -10.32 2.57 -4.57
N LEU A 119 -9.92 2.55 -3.32
CA LEU A 119 -9.96 3.68 -2.40
C LEU A 119 -8.62 3.88 -1.71
N VAL A 120 -8.35 5.13 -1.29
CA VAL A 120 -7.29 5.44 -0.33
C VAL A 120 -7.94 6.07 0.88
N TYR A 121 -7.69 5.52 2.05
CA TYR A 121 -8.19 6.04 3.32
C TYR A 121 -7.19 7.03 3.92
N LEU A 122 -7.68 8.16 4.38
CA LEU A 122 -6.95 9.19 5.08
C LEU A 122 -7.43 9.20 6.54
N PRO A 123 -6.73 8.53 7.45
CA PRO A 123 -7.15 8.44 8.84
C PRO A 123 -7.23 9.79 9.54
N PRO A 124 -8.14 9.98 10.51
CA PRO A 124 -8.18 11.17 11.34
C PRO A 124 -7.02 11.11 12.35
N VAL A 125 -5.91 11.80 12.07
CA VAL A 125 -4.71 11.79 12.91
C VAL A 125 -4.68 12.95 13.90
N SER A 126 -5.46 14.01 13.67
CA SER A 126 -5.57 15.16 14.56
C SER A 126 -7.01 15.62 14.73
N SER A 127 -7.29 16.21 15.89
CA SER A 127 -8.58 16.84 16.22
C SER A 127 -8.96 18.02 15.32
N ASP A 128 -8.07 18.45 14.45
CA ASP A 128 -8.24 19.60 13.56
C ASP A 128 -8.90 19.25 12.22
N ILE A 129 -9.14 17.96 11.94
CA ILE A 129 -9.97 17.58 10.80
C ILE A 129 -11.41 17.90 11.19
N THR A 130 -11.94 18.97 10.62
CA THR A 130 -13.37 19.29 10.66
C THR A 130 -14.17 18.03 10.42
N ASN A 131 -15.20 17.78 11.21
CA ASN A 131 -16.06 16.58 11.18
C ASN A 131 -16.80 16.35 9.83
N GLU A 132 -16.32 16.94 8.75
CA GLU A 132 -16.89 16.77 7.42
C GLU A 132 -16.20 15.61 6.70
N LYS A 133 -17.00 14.66 6.26
CA LYS A 133 -16.58 13.54 5.41
C LYS A 133 -15.88 14.08 4.16
N TYR A 134 -14.57 13.93 4.08
CA TYR A 134 -13.82 14.32 2.90
C TYR A 134 -13.82 13.20 1.86
N ILE A 135 -14.39 13.44 0.68
CA ILE A 135 -14.32 12.53 -0.46
C ILE A 135 -13.58 13.22 -1.61
N GLY A 136 -12.34 12.82 -1.81
CA GLY A 136 -11.54 13.19 -2.97
C GLY A 136 -11.75 12.21 -4.12
N VAL A 137 -11.49 12.64 -5.36
CA VAL A 137 -11.48 11.77 -6.54
C VAL A 137 -10.17 11.97 -7.29
N SER A 138 -9.56 10.89 -7.74
CA SER A 138 -8.33 10.93 -8.53
C SER A 138 -8.43 11.92 -9.69
N GLN A 139 -7.38 12.72 -9.87
CA GLN A 139 -7.31 13.69 -10.98
C GLN A 139 -7.26 13.02 -12.37
N ARG A 140 -7.00 11.71 -12.42
CA ARG A 140 -7.00 10.92 -13.67
C ARG A 140 -8.40 10.57 -14.17
N ILE A 141 -9.43 10.81 -13.36
CA ILE A 141 -10.84 10.72 -13.79
C ILE A 141 -11.22 12.11 -14.28
N ASP A 142 -11.21 12.32 -15.59
CA ASP A 142 -11.29 13.66 -16.18
C ASP A 142 -12.73 14.20 -16.26
N GLN A 143 -13.73 13.32 -16.39
CA GLN A 143 -15.13 13.73 -16.57
C GLN A 143 -15.73 14.21 -15.25
N LEU A 144 -16.19 15.48 -15.21
CA LEU A 144 -16.76 16.07 -14.01
C LEU A 144 -18.02 15.36 -13.53
N GLU A 145 -18.90 14.97 -14.46
CA GLU A 145 -20.14 14.27 -14.17
C GLU A 145 -19.88 12.91 -13.51
N GLU A 146 -18.90 12.19 -14.00
CA GLU A 146 -18.48 10.91 -13.45
C GLU A 146 -17.88 11.06 -12.03
N ARG A 147 -17.06 12.11 -11.82
CA ARG A 147 -16.49 12.44 -10.51
C ARG A 147 -17.58 12.69 -9.47
N GLU A 148 -18.58 13.48 -9.82
CA GLU A 148 -19.69 13.79 -8.91
C GLU A 148 -20.61 12.60 -8.68
N ALA A 149 -20.85 11.76 -9.71
CA ALA A 149 -21.60 10.52 -9.57
C ALA A 149 -20.92 9.53 -8.61
N ILE A 150 -19.59 9.33 -8.76
CA ILE A 150 -18.82 8.46 -7.87
C ILE A 150 -18.79 9.00 -6.43
N LYS A 151 -18.65 10.32 -6.26
CA LYS A 151 -18.70 10.93 -4.92
C LYS A 151 -20.05 10.70 -4.24
N ALA A 152 -21.15 10.97 -4.95
CA ALA A 152 -22.49 10.80 -4.42
C ALA A 152 -22.76 9.32 -4.05
N ARG A 153 -22.33 8.40 -4.92
CA ARG A 153 -22.41 6.96 -4.68
C ARG A 153 -21.64 6.55 -3.41
N LEU A 154 -20.38 6.98 -3.29
CA LEU A 154 -19.55 6.66 -2.13
C LEU A 154 -20.09 7.29 -0.84
N ALA A 155 -20.59 8.52 -0.90
CA ALA A 155 -21.21 9.18 0.24
C ALA A 155 -22.41 8.40 0.81
N GLY A 156 -23.19 7.75 -0.07
CA GLY A 156 -24.30 6.88 0.33
C GLY A 156 -23.85 5.53 0.91
N LEU A 157 -22.64 5.07 0.60
CA LEU A 157 -22.06 3.83 1.13
C LEU A 157 -21.28 4.02 2.42
N MET A 158 -20.80 5.24 2.70
CA MET A 158 -20.03 5.55 3.90
C MET A 158 -20.92 5.58 5.15
N PRO A 159 -20.47 4.98 6.26
CA PRO A 159 -21.14 5.13 7.55
C PRO A 159 -21.28 6.60 7.98
N GLU A 160 -22.33 6.91 8.74
CA GLU A 160 -22.57 8.29 9.22
C GLU A 160 -21.49 8.76 10.22
N ASP A 161 -20.91 7.84 10.96
CA ASP A 161 -19.88 8.07 11.99
C ASP A 161 -18.45 8.08 11.45
N GLU A 162 -18.27 7.97 10.11
CA GLU A 162 -16.94 8.01 9.49
C GLU A 162 -16.27 9.37 9.69
N LYS A 163 -15.09 9.36 10.29
CA LYS A 163 -14.30 10.56 10.60
C LYS A 163 -13.11 10.76 9.67
N GLY A 164 -12.75 9.73 8.90
CA GLY A 164 -11.63 9.78 7.96
C GLY A 164 -12.03 10.36 6.60
N GLY A 165 -11.03 10.74 5.80
CA GLY A 165 -11.20 11.08 4.39
C GLY A 165 -11.04 9.85 3.51
N ILE A 166 -11.65 9.88 2.33
CA ILE A 166 -11.47 8.84 1.30
C ILE A 166 -11.11 9.51 -0.02
N ILE A 167 -10.11 8.97 -0.72
CA ILE A 167 -9.80 9.34 -2.10
C ILE A 167 -10.12 8.17 -3.01
N VAL A 168 -10.95 8.42 -4.00
CA VAL A 168 -11.34 7.45 -5.04
C VAL A 168 -10.20 7.30 -6.05
N ARG A 169 -9.76 6.08 -6.31
CA ARG A 169 -8.78 5.73 -7.35
C ARG A 169 -9.46 5.53 -8.70
N THR A 170 -8.68 5.51 -9.78
CA THR A 170 -9.21 5.26 -11.13
C THR A 170 -9.84 3.87 -11.28
N SER A 171 -9.33 2.87 -10.57
CA SER A 171 -9.92 1.52 -10.56
C SER A 171 -11.35 1.44 -9.99
N ALA A 172 -11.83 2.49 -9.33
CA ALA A 172 -13.19 2.55 -8.80
C ALA A 172 -14.26 2.87 -9.86
N GLN A 173 -13.86 3.28 -11.08
CA GLN A 173 -14.80 3.61 -12.15
C GLN A 173 -15.71 2.42 -12.49
N ASP A 174 -15.13 1.23 -12.60
CA ASP A 174 -15.85 -0.01 -12.93
C ASP A 174 -16.21 -0.84 -11.67
N ALA A 175 -15.87 -0.37 -10.48
CA ALA A 175 -16.10 -1.13 -9.25
C ALA A 175 -17.58 -1.16 -8.86
N THR A 176 -18.05 -2.31 -8.39
CA THR A 176 -19.40 -2.49 -7.82
C THR A 176 -19.48 -1.90 -6.41
N ASP A 177 -20.70 -1.66 -5.91
CA ASP A 177 -20.92 -1.19 -4.52
C ASP A 177 -20.34 -2.18 -3.50
N THR A 178 -20.46 -3.47 -3.78
CA THR A 178 -19.93 -4.53 -2.92
C THR A 178 -18.40 -4.46 -2.84
N GLU A 179 -17.71 -4.21 -3.96
CA GLU A 179 -16.25 -4.05 -3.98
C GLU A 179 -15.81 -2.80 -3.23
N LEU A 180 -16.53 -1.67 -3.39
CA LEU A 180 -16.25 -0.45 -2.64
C LEU A 180 -16.45 -0.64 -1.13
N GLN A 181 -17.51 -1.35 -0.72
CA GLN A 181 -17.76 -1.67 0.68
C GLN A 181 -16.70 -2.62 1.27
N HIS A 182 -16.23 -3.61 0.50
CA HIS A 182 -15.15 -4.49 0.92
C HIS A 182 -13.85 -3.71 1.10
N ASP A 183 -13.54 -2.81 0.17
CA ASP A 183 -12.33 -1.99 0.24
C ASP A 183 -12.38 -1.03 1.45
N MET A 184 -13.51 -0.38 1.71
CA MET A 184 -13.72 0.43 2.92
C MET A 184 -13.53 -0.38 4.21
N ARG A 185 -14.07 -1.59 4.27
CA ARG A 185 -13.90 -2.47 5.43
C ARG A 185 -12.44 -2.83 5.65
N TYR A 186 -11.74 -3.22 4.59
CA TYR A 186 -10.30 -3.50 4.63
C TYR A 186 -9.51 -2.31 5.21
N LEU A 187 -9.77 -1.12 4.68
CA LEU A 187 -9.07 0.11 5.07
C LEU A 187 -9.33 0.48 6.54
N ARG A 188 -10.57 0.40 6.99
CA ARG A 188 -10.96 0.65 8.39
C ARG A 188 -10.32 -0.36 9.33
N THR A 189 -10.42 -1.66 9.04
CA THR A 189 -9.80 -2.70 9.86
C THR A 189 -8.29 -2.53 9.94
N THR A 190 -7.65 -2.17 8.82
CA THR A 190 -6.21 -1.88 8.81
C THR A 190 -5.86 -0.70 9.71
N TRP A 191 -6.65 0.38 9.66
CA TRP A 191 -6.45 1.54 10.53
C TRP A 191 -6.68 1.22 12.01
N GLU A 192 -7.74 0.49 12.33
CA GLU A 192 -8.05 0.03 13.69
C GLU A 192 -6.88 -0.76 14.28
N ASN A 193 -6.31 -1.71 13.52
CA ASN A 193 -5.14 -2.48 13.93
C ASN A 193 -3.91 -1.59 14.17
N ILE A 194 -3.67 -0.58 13.33
CA ILE A 194 -2.58 0.38 13.50
C ILE A 194 -2.82 1.19 14.78
N HIS A 195 -4.03 1.69 14.98
CA HIS A 195 -4.39 2.52 16.14
C HIS A 195 -4.30 1.73 17.46
N GLU A 196 -4.72 0.48 17.46
CA GLU A 196 -4.55 -0.41 18.61
C GLU A 196 -3.06 -0.64 18.92
N ALA A 197 -2.23 -0.89 17.89
CA ALA A 197 -0.81 -1.09 18.06
C ALA A 197 -0.08 0.12 18.67
N VAL A 198 -0.56 1.35 18.46
CA VAL A 198 -0.03 2.58 19.10
C VAL A 198 -0.08 2.47 20.62
N ASN A 199 -1.15 1.88 21.17
CA ASN A 199 -1.35 1.78 22.62
C ASN A 199 -0.46 0.71 23.29
N HIS A 200 0.06 -0.24 22.48
CA HIS A 200 0.80 -1.40 22.99
C HIS A 200 2.29 -1.38 22.68
N LYS A 201 2.76 -0.49 21.80
CA LYS A 201 4.17 -0.43 21.38
C LYS A 201 4.83 0.84 21.86
N ALA A 202 6.12 0.73 22.22
CA ALA A 202 6.96 1.88 22.53
C ALA A 202 7.61 2.45 21.28
N ALA A 203 7.82 3.78 21.23
CA ALA A 203 8.57 4.42 20.15
C ALA A 203 10.09 4.27 20.37
N PRO A 204 10.88 4.02 19.31
CA PRO A 204 10.45 3.86 17.92
C PRO A 204 9.98 2.42 17.62
N SER A 205 8.91 2.25 16.85
CA SER A 205 8.45 0.93 16.40
C SER A 205 7.67 0.96 15.09
N LEU A 206 7.80 -0.10 14.29
CA LEU A 206 6.98 -0.32 13.10
C LEU A 206 5.57 -0.75 13.51
N LEU A 207 4.56 -0.02 13.04
CA LEU A 207 3.14 -0.32 13.29
C LEU A 207 2.47 -0.98 12.09
N TYR A 208 2.77 -0.51 10.90
CA TYR A 208 2.24 -1.03 9.63
C TYR A 208 3.35 -1.11 8.60
N GLN A 209 3.45 -2.25 7.96
CA GLN A 209 4.33 -2.47 6.82
C GLN A 209 3.46 -2.48 5.55
N ASP A 210 3.88 -1.72 4.54
CA ASP A 210 3.18 -1.75 3.25
C ASP A 210 3.24 -3.14 2.62
N LEU A 211 2.24 -3.45 1.81
CA LEU A 211 2.03 -4.77 1.23
C LEU A 211 3.24 -5.22 0.41
N SER A 212 3.59 -6.50 0.53
CA SER A 212 4.53 -7.17 -0.38
C SER A 212 3.99 -7.21 -1.80
N LEU A 213 4.86 -7.49 -2.79
CA LEU A 213 4.43 -7.64 -4.19
C LEU A 213 3.29 -8.67 -4.31
N ALA A 214 3.40 -9.82 -3.64
CA ALA A 214 2.39 -10.85 -3.69
C ALA A 214 1.03 -10.39 -3.12
N GLU A 215 1.03 -9.70 -1.99
CA GLU A 215 -0.19 -9.13 -1.39
C GLU A 215 -0.77 -8.01 -2.25
N ARG A 216 0.07 -7.14 -2.84
CA ARG A 216 -0.38 -6.11 -3.79
C ARG A 216 -1.06 -6.73 -5.01
N VAL A 217 -0.50 -7.80 -5.54
CA VAL A 217 -1.11 -8.51 -6.69
C VAL A 217 -2.47 -9.11 -6.32
N LEU A 218 -2.61 -9.68 -5.13
CA LEU A 218 -3.93 -10.11 -4.66
C LEU A 218 -4.91 -8.95 -4.55
N ARG A 219 -4.48 -7.80 -4.05
CA ARG A 219 -5.32 -6.62 -3.89
C ARG A 219 -5.70 -5.95 -5.21
N ASP A 220 -4.71 -5.73 -6.08
CA ASP A 220 -4.86 -4.84 -7.25
C ASP A 220 -5.17 -5.59 -8.55
N VAL A 221 -4.69 -6.83 -8.70
CA VAL A 221 -4.77 -7.60 -9.95
C VAL A 221 -5.81 -8.73 -9.86
N ALA A 222 -5.74 -9.56 -8.81
CA ALA A 222 -6.65 -10.69 -8.69
C ALA A 222 -8.11 -10.26 -8.59
N GLY A 223 -8.98 -10.88 -9.39
CA GLY A 223 -10.38 -10.51 -9.49
C GLY A 223 -11.28 -11.68 -9.89
N GLU A 224 -12.45 -11.35 -10.42
CA GLU A 224 -13.44 -12.36 -10.88
C GLU A 224 -12.90 -13.17 -12.06
N GLU A 225 -12.15 -12.54 -12.96
CA GLU A 225 -11.55 -13.18 -14.13
C GLU A 225 -10.37 -14.12 -13.78
N THR A 226 -9.77 -13.95 -12.62
CA THR A 226 -8.70 -14.82 -12.14
C THR A 226 -9.27 -16.19 -11.79
N SER A 227 -8.84 -17.20 -12.52
CA SER A 227 -9.26 -18.59 -12.33
C SER A 227 -8.47 -19.29 -11.25
N GLN A 228 -7.16 -19.01 -11.15
CA GLN A 228 -6.25 -19.67 -10.21
C GLN A 228 -5.07 -18.77 -9.86
N ILE A 229 -4.63 -18.85 -8.59
CA ILE A 229 -3.42 -18.19 -8.07
C ILE A 229 -2.54 -19.28 -7.49
N ARG A 230 -1.38 -19.53 -8.11
CA ARG A 230 -0.45 -20.59 -7.70
C ARG A 230 0.75 -19.97 -6.99
N VAL A 231 1.08 -20.50 -5.82
CA VAL A 231 2.21 -20.06 -4.99
C VAL A 231 3.14 -21.23 -4.77
N ASP A 232 4.44 -21.06 -4.95
CA ASP A 232 5.43 -22.15 -4.80
C ASP A 232 6.14 -22.20 -3.44
N SER A 233 5.82 -21.26 -2.55
CA SER A 233 6.37 -21.19 -1.19
C SER A 233 5.27 -21.50 -0.17
N SER A 234 5.41 -22.57 0.60
CA SER A 234 4.44 -22.98 1.62
C SER A 234 4.24 -21.90 2.69
N GLU A 235 5.34 -21.33 3.22
CA GLU A 235 5.27 -20.27 4.23
C GLU A 235 4.51 -19.05 3.72
N ASN A 236 4.79 -18.64 2.49
CA ASN A 236 4.14 -17.48 1.90
C ASN A 236 2.71 -17.78 1.45
N PHE A 237 2.42 -19.02 1.05
CA PHE A 237 1.04 -19.45 0.79
C PHE A 237 0.17 -19.29 2.03
N ASP A 238 0.66 -19.72 3.22
CA ASP A 238 -0.08 -19.59 4.47
C ASP A 238 -0.33 -18.10 4.82
N LYS A 239 0.68 -17.23 4.62
CA LYS A 239 0.55 -15.77 4.81
C LYS A 239 -0.47 -15.16 3.86
N LEU A 240 -0.40 -15.50 2.57
CA LEU A 240 -1.33 -14.99 1.55
C LEU A 240 -2.75 -15.52 1.77
N ASN A 241 -2.89 -16.75 2.24
CA ASN A 241 -4.17 -17.34 2.57
C ASN A 241 -4.81 -16.64 3.77
N ALA A 242 -4.02 -16.34 4.83
CA ALA A 242 -4.48 -15.56 5.98
C ALA A 242 -4.88 -14.12 5.56
N PHE A 243 -4.07 -13.48 4.72
CA PHE A 243 -4.38 -12.16 4.16
C PHE A 243 -5.68 -12.18 3.35
N ALA A 244 -5.84 -13.18 2.45
CA ALA A 244 -7.07 -13.32 1.67
C ALA A 244 -8.29 -13.62 2.56
N ALA A 245 -8.15 -14.46 3.59
CA ALA A 245 -9.24 -14.75 4.53
C ALA A 245 -9.73 -13.49 5.24
N GLN A 246 -8.82 -12.63 5.63
CA GLN A 246 -9.16 -11.40 6.34
C GLN A 246 -9.73 -10.31 5.43
N TYR A 247 -9.19 -10.15 4.23
CA TYR A 247 -9.47 -8.98 3.39
C TYR A 247 -10.16 -9.28 2.06
N MET A 248 -9.99 -10.51 1.51
CA MET A 248 -10.45 -10.91 0.17
C MET A 248 -10.98 -12.35 0.15
N PRO A 249 -12.02 -12.66 0.93
CA PRO A 249 -12.50 -14.04 1.12
C PRO A 249 -12.94 -14.70 -0.20
N ASN A 250 -13.31 -13.93 -1.21
CA ASN A 250 -13.65 -14.39 -2.55
C ASN A 250 -12.46 -15.01 -3.31
N LEU A 251 -11.23 -14.76 -2.89
CA LEU A 251 -10.02 -15.32 -3.50
C LEU A 251 -9.54 -16.63 -2.85
N LEU A 252 -10.06 -17.00 -1.67
CA LEU A 252 -9.60 -18.19 -0.93
C LEU A 252 -9.66 -19.46 -1.76
N GLY A 253 -10.74 -19.68 -2.51
CA GLY A 253 -10.90 -20.87 -3.36
C GLY A 253 -10.01 -20.88 -4.62
N LYS A 254 -9.36 -19.75 -4.94
CA LYS A 254 -8.49 -19.62 -6.10
C LYS A 254 -7.00 -19.77 -5.77
N LEU A 255 -6.63 -19.62 -4.48
CA LEU A 255 -5.27 -19.79 -3.99
C LEU A 255 -4.91 -21.28 -3.90
N THR A 256 -3.79 -21.67 -4.50
CA THR A 256 -3.29 -23.05 -4.47
C THR A 256 -1.77 -23.09 -4.25
N LEU A 257 -1.33 -24.02 -3.40
CA LEU A 257 0.08 -24.26 -3.21
C LEU A 257 0.61 -25.22 -4.29
N HIS A 258 1.62 -24.77 -5.03
CA HIS A 258 2.33 -25.62 -5.98
C HIS A 258 3.28 -26.56 -5.24
N ARG A 259 3.09 -27.87 -5.42
CA ARG A 259 3.90 -28.94 -4.81
C ARG A 259 4.55 -29.87 -5.85
N GLY A 260 4.56 -29.44 -7.12
CA GLY A 260 5.14 -30.23 -8.19
C GLY A 260 6.67 -30.31 -8.09
N GLU A 261 7.26 -31.38 -8.65
CA GLU A 261 8.72 -31.53 -8.75
C GLU A 261 9.34 -30.50 -9.71
N ARG A 262 8.61 -30.10 -10.74
CA ARG A 262 9.04 -29.08 -11.69
C ARG A 262 8.74 -27.69 -11.13
N ALA A 263 9.69 -26.75 -11.26
CA ALA A 263 9.50 -25.39 -10.79
C ALA A 263 8.27 -24.72 -11.43
N LEU A 264 7.56 -23.88 -10.68
CA LEU A 264 6.31 -23.27 -11.11
C LEU A 264 6.47 -22.49 -12.42
N PHE A 265 7.51 -21.66 -12.54
CA PHE A 265 7.77 -20.86 -13.73
C PHE A 265 8.20 -21.68 -14.95
N ASP A 266 8.86 -22.84 -14.74
CA ASP A 266 9.21 -23.77 -15.83
C ASP A 266 7.99 -24.47 -16.41
N LEU A 267 6.92 -24.67 -15.63
CA LEU A 267 5.67 -25.29 -16.12
C LEU A 267 4.94 -24.43 -17.17
N PHE A 268 5.15 -23.12 -17.11
CA PHE A 268 4.48 -22.14 -17.95
C PHE A 268 5.46 -21.42 -18.90
N ASP A 269 6.70 -21.96 -19.02
CA ASP A 269 7.79 -21.42 -19.84
C ASP A 269 8.08 -19.93 -19.59
N VAL A 270 7.79 -19.43 -18.36
CA VAL A 270 7.96 -18.01 -17.98
C VAL A 270 9.41 -17.58 -18.11
N ASP A 271 10.35 -18.40 -17.63
CA ASP A 271 11.79 -18.06 -17.72
C ASP A 271 12.30 -18.03 -19.17
N ALA A 272 11.70 -18.82 -20.07
CA ALA A 272 12.01 -18.75 -21.50
C ALA A 272 11.51 -17.43 -22.12
N GLU A 273 10.29 -16.98 -21.77
CA GLU A 273 9.75 -15.71 -22.24
C GLU A 273 10.53 -14.51 -21.67
N ILE A 274 10.99 -14.56 -20.40
CA ILE A 274 11.88 -13.55 -19.80
C ILE A 274 13.18 -13.46 -20.62
N ASN A 275 13.84 -14.58 -20.91
CA ASN A 275 15.08 -14.60 -21.67
C ASN A 275 14.90 -14.05 -23.08
N LYS A 276 13.78 -14.36 -23.72
CA LYS A 276 13.45 -13.83 -25.04
C LYS A 276 13.25 -12.31 -25.00
N ALA A 277 12.47 -11.80 -24.02
CA ALA A 277 12.26 -10.37 -23.83
C ALA A 277 13.56 -9.60 -23.55
N LEU A 278 14.47 -10.15 -22.74
CA LEU A 278 15.78 -9.57 -22.47
C LEU A 278 16.72 -9.59 -23.70
N GLY A 279 16.56 -10.56 -24.59
CA GLY A 279 17.30 -10.69 -25.85
C GLY A 279 16.82 -9.75 -26.95
N ASP A 280 15.57 -9.31 -26.91
CA ASP A 280 14.99 -8.40 -27.88
C ASP A 280 15.11 -6.94 -27.43
N ARG A 281 16.07 -6.22 -28.05
CA ARG A 281 16.31 -4.79 -27.76
C ARG A 281 15.11 -3.87 -28.05
N LYS A 282 14.09 -4.35 -28.76
CA LYS A 282 12.88 -3.57 -29.07
C LYS A 282 11.83 -3.64 -27.97
N SER A 283 11.93 -4.59 -27.06
CA SER A 283 11.00 -4.75 -25.94
C SER A 283 11.44 -3.96 -24.68
N VAL A 284 12.55 -3.24 -24.74
CA VAL A 284 13.04 -2.38 -23.65
C VAL A 284 12.67 -0.93 -23.99
N VAL A 285 11.46 -0.54 -23.72
CA VAL A 285 11.00 0.87 -23.72
C VAL A 285 10.25 1.12 -22.41
#